data_8d25306acd0f1ecbc86f456a2031e419
#
_entry.id   8d25306acd0f1ecbc86f456a2031e419
#
_cell.length_a   1.000
_cell.length_b   1.000
_cell.length_c   1.000
_cell.angle_alpha   90.00
_cell.angle_beta   90.00
_cell.angle_gamma   90.00
#
_symmetry.space_group_name_H-M   'P 1'
#
loop_
_entity.id
_entity.type
_entity.pdbx_description
1 polymer ?
#
loop_
_entity_poly.entity_id
_entity_poly.type
_entity_poly.pdbx_seq_one_letter_code
_entity_poly.pdbx_strand_id
1 'polypeptide(L)'
;MELNIQYTATQIEKIREQGFVYMCACPSQVSEQVAYLRRLFEYQKKCMNGNEAFLNLKTHKLIAEATNKAHDIMQNCLHDVLVHENWDLETLDMPENLRVILEKTILD
;
A
#
# COMPACT_ATOMS: atom_id res chain seq x y z
N MET A 1 3.40 -0.79 -19.55
CA MET A 1 3.87 -0.51 -18.18
C MET A 1 2.83 -1.00 -17.18
N GLU A 2 3.24 -1.88 -16.27
CA GLU A 2 2.38 -2.41 -15.23
C GLU A 2 3.05 -2.25 -13.88
N LEU A 3 2.26 -2.15 -12.80
CA LEU A 3 2.80 -2.14 -11.44
C LEU A 3 3.34 -3.52 -11.08
N ASN A 4 4.42 -3.55 -10.33
CA ASN A 4 4.96 -4.79 -9.75
C ASN A 4 4.23 -5.06 -8.43
N ILE A 5 3.31 -6.04 -8.42
CA ILE A 5 2.47 -6.33 -7.26
C ILE A 5 3.12 -7.42 -6.41
N GLN A 6 3.66 -7.05 -5.25
CA GLN A 6 4.14 -7.96 -4.22
C GLN A 6 3.01 -8.41 -3.29
N TYR A 7 2.16 -7.46 -2.91
CA TYR A 7 1.00 -7.71 -2.06
C TYR A 7 -0.26 -7.41 -2.84
N THR A 8 -1.21 -8.36 -2.83
CA THR A 8 -2.50 -8.17 -3.50
C THR A 8 -3.32 -7.08 -2.82
N ALA A 9 -4.37 -6.60 -3.48
CA ALA A 9 -5.27 -5.62 -2.90
C ALA A 9 -5.87 -6.11 -1.58
N THR A 10 -6.24 -7.39 -1.51
CA THR A 10 -6.78 -8.01 -0.30
C THR A 10 -5.76 -8.03 0.82
N GLN A 11 -4.50 -8.33 0.50
CA GLN A 11 -3.42 -8.34 1.48
C GLN A 11 -3.12 -6.93 2.01
N ILE A 12 -3.10 -5.94 1.13
CA ILE A 12 -2.93 -4.53 1.53
C ILE A 12 -4.05 -4.11 2.48
N GLU A 13 -5.28 -4.48 2.18
CA GLU A 13 -6.43 -4.15 3.03
C GLU A 13 -6.32 -4.82 4.41
N LYS A 14 -5.88 -6.07 4.46
CA LYS A 14 -5.69 -6.78 5.72
C LYS A 14 -4.63 -6.11 6.60
N ILE A 15 -3.50 -5.71 6.01
CA ILE A 15 -2.44 -5.01 6.75
C ILE A 15 -2.99 -3.69 7.30
N ARG A 16 -3.74 -2.95 6.47
CA ARG A 16 -4.34 -1.68 6.88
C ARG A 16 -5.28 -1.86 8.07
N GLU A 17 -6.14 -2.87 8.01
CA GLU A 17 -7.10 -3.16 9.08
C GLU A 17 -6.42 -3.55 10.38
N GLN A 18 -5.40 -4.39 10.32
CA GLN A 18 -4.65 -4.80 11.50
C GLN A 18 -4.05 -3.59 12.24
N GLY A 19 -3.36 -2.72 11.50
CA GLY A 19 -2.76 -1.53 12.08
C GLY A 19 -3.79 -0.58 12.66
N PHE A 20 -4.92 -0.43 11.99
CA PHE A 20 -6.00 0.45 12.43
C PHE A 20 -6.63 -0.04 13.73
N VAL A 21 -6.94 -1.35 13.81
CA VAL A 21 -7.60 -1.95 14.97
C VAL A 21 -6.73 -1.84 16.22
N TYR A 22 -5.42 -2.04 16.08
CA TYR A 22 -4.51 -2.07 17.23
C TYR A 22 -3.79 -0.74 17.46
N MET A 23 -4.23 0.32 16.81
CA MET A 23 -3.70 1.69 16.97
C MET A 23 -2.22 1.86 16.59
N CYS A 24 -1.58 0.82 16.11
CA CYS A 24 -0.24 0.92 15.53
C CYS A 24 -0.39 1.32 14.07
N ALA A 25 -0.38 2.60 13.80
CA ALA A 25 -0.79 3.13 12.50
C ALA A 25 0.27 3.04 11.41
N CYS A 26 1.54 2.75 11.72
CA CYS A 26 2.60 2.84 10.72
C CYS A 26 2.41 1.91 9.52
N PRO A 27 2.22 0.58 9.69
CA PRO A 27 1.94 -0.27 8.53
C PRO A 27 0.63 0.09 7.84
N SER A 28 -0.38 0.52 8.59
CA SER A 28 -1.66 0.93 8.04
C SER A 28 -1.51 2.16 7.14
N GLN A 29 -0.74 3.16 7.59
CA GLN A 29 -0.50 4.37 6.82
C GLN A 29 0.27 4.07 5.52
N VAL A 30 1.31 3.24 5.60
CA VAL A 30 2.07 2.85 4.40
C VAL A 30 1.18 2.07 3.43
N SER A 31 0.34 1.15 3.94
CA SER A 31 -0.62 0.41 3.13
C SER A 31 -1.59 1.32 2.40
N GLU A 32 -2.07 2.37 3.07
CA GLU A 32 -2.95 3.36 2.45
C GLU A 32 -2.26 4.07 1.30
N GLN A 33 -0.98 4.45 1.48
CA GLN A 33 -0.23 5.10 0.41
C GLN A 33 -0.06 4.17 -0.80
N VAL A 34 0.24 2.90 -0.56
CA VAL A 34 0.33 1.90 -1.64
C VAL A 34 -1.01 1.84 -2.40
N ALA A 35 -2.13 1.79 -1.67
CA ALA A 35 -3.46 1.74 -2.29
C ALA A 35 -3.76 3.01 -3.10
N TYR A 36 -3.42 4.19 -2.59
CA TYR A 36 -3.60 5.45 -3.30
C TYR A 36 -2.77 5.50 -4.59
N LEU A 37 -1.52 5.05 -4.54
CA LEU A 37 -0.66 5.02 -5.72
C LEU A 37 -1.22 4.08 -6.78
N ARG A 38 -1.78 2.93 -6.38
CA ARG A 38 -2.44 2.01 -7.30
C ARG A 38 -3.65 2.64 -7.98
N ARG A 39 -4.45 3.40 -7.23
CA ARG A 39 -5.61 4.11 -7.80
C ARG A 39 -5.16 5.22 -8.76
N LEU A 40 -4.12 5.96 -8.40
CA LEU A 40 -3.57 6.98 -9.30
C LEU A 40 -3.08 6.36 -10.60
N PHE A 41 -2.36 5.24 -10.51
CA PHE A 41 -1.85 4.53 -11.68
C PHE A 41 -2.99 4.05 -12.58
N GLU A 42 -4.02 3.44 -12.00
CA GLU A 42 -5.17 2.95 -12.77
C GLU A 42 -5.91 4.09 -13.46
N TYR A 43 -6.05 5.23 -12.79
CA TYR A 43 -6.66 6.40 -13.40
C TYR A 43 -5.86 6.87 -14.62
N GLN A 44 -4.52 6.93 -14.50
CA GLN A 44 -3.67 7.33 -15.63
C GLN A 44 -3.78 6.34 -16.79
N LYS A 45 -3.84 5.04 -16.50
CA LYS A 45 -4.03 4.02 -17.53
C LYS A 45 -5.34 4.21 -18.29
N LYS A 46 -6.43 4.46 -17.58
CA LYS A 46 -7.72 4.72 -18.20
C LYS A 46 -7.67 5.95 -19.11
N CYS A 47 -7.02 7.01 -18.66
CA CYS A 47 -6.86 8.22 -19.46
C CYS A 47 -6.02 7.98 -20.71
N MET A 48 -4.96 7.18 -20.61
CA MET A 48 -4.10 6.85 -21.75
C MET A 48 -4.81 5.98 -22.79
N ASN A 49 -5.81 5.21 -22.37
CA ASN A 49 -6.57 4.32 -23.25
C ASN A 49 -7.89 4.93 -23.73
N GLY A 50 -8.21 6.14 -23.28
CA GLY A 50 -9.45 6.83 -23.66
C GLY A 50 -9.33 7.56 -24.99
N ASN A 51 -10.46 8.06 -25.48
CA ASN A 51 -10.53 8.77 -26.76
C ASN A 51 -9.77 10.10 -26.75
N GLU A 52 -9.55 10.67 -25.58
CA GLU A 52 -8.85 11.95 -25.41
C GLU A 52 -7.38 11.76 -25.02
N ALA A 53 -6.89 10.53 -25.00
CA ALA A 53 -5.54 10.22 -24.56
C ALA A 53 -4.48 11.01 -25.31
N PHE A 54 -4.65 11.21 -26.63
CA PHE A 54 -3.65 11.88 -27.45
C PHE A 54 -3.45 13.36 -27.07
N LEU A 55 -4.45 13.99 -26.46
CA LEU A 55 -4.35 15.40 -26.07
C LEU A 55 -3.40 15.63 -24.91
N ASN A 56 -3.33 14.68 -23.97
CA ASN A 56 -2.54 14.81 -22.76
C ASN A 56 -1.68 13.57 -22.51
N LEU A 57 -1.35 12.83 -23.55
CA LEU A 57 -0.63 11.55 -23.42
C LEU A 57 0.69 11.71 -22.67
N LYS A 58 1.47 12.75 -22.97
CA LYS A 58 2.75 12.99 -22.31
C LYS A 58 2.56 13.22 -20.82
N THR A 59 1.57 13.99 -20.43
CA THR A 59 1.27 14.27 -19.02
C THR A 59 0.90 12.98 -18.29
N HIS A 60 0.02 12.18 -18.88
CA HIS A 60 -0.40 10.91 -18.28
C HIS A 60 0.76 9.93 -18.15
N LYS A 61 1.64 9.87 -19.14
CA LYS A 61 2.83 9.01 -19.09
C LYS A 61 3.80 9.46 -17.99
N LEU A 62 4.03 10.76 -17.86
CA LEU A 62 4.90 11.28 -16.81
C LEU A 62 4.39 10.91 -15.42
N ILE A 63 3.10 11.04 -15.18
CA ILE A 63 2.48 10.70 -13.90
C ILE A 63 2.52 9.19 -13.68
N ALA A 64 2.18 8.40 -14.70
CA ALA A 64 2.19 6.94 -14.58
C ALA A 64 3.59 6.40 -14.27
N GLU A 65 4.62 6.92 -14.93
CA GLU A 65 6.00 6.49 -14.68
C GLU A 65 6.45 6.83 -13.26
N ALA A 66 6.17 8.06 -12.81
CA ALA A 66 6.50 8.49 -11.46
C ALA A 66 5.74 7.66 -10.42
N THR A 67 4.46 7.40 -10.67
CA THR A 67 3.61 6.60 -9.76
C THR A 67 4.12 5.17 -9.68
N ASN A 68 4.54 4.59 -10.81
CA ASN A 68 5.11 3.24 -10.83
C ASN A 68 6.34 3.14 -9.93
N LYS A 69 7.26 4.11 -10.04
CA LYS A 69 8.46 4.15 -9.22
C LYS A 69 8.13 4.36 -7.74
N ALA A 70 7.23 5.27 -7.46
CA ALA A 70 6.79 5.55 -6.09
C ALA A 70 6.11 4.32 -5.47
N HIS A 71 5.32 3.60 -6.24
CA HIS A 71 4.66 2.37 -5.80
C HIS A 71 5.70 1.31 -5.39
N ASP A 72 6.73 1.10 -6.23
CA ASP A 72 7.80 0.14 -5.89
C ASP A 72 8.48 0.53 -4.58
N ILE A 73 8.82 1.80 -4.42
CA ILE A 73 9.48 2.29 -3.22
C ILE A 73 8.59 2.08 -1.98
N MET A 74 7.33 2.45 -2.07
CA MET A 74 6.42 2.35 -0.93
C MET A 74 6.05 0.90 -0.61
N GLN A 75 5.87 0.05 -1.61
CA GLN A 75 5.59 -1.36 -1.38
C GLN A 75 6.79 -2.06 -0.73
N ASN A 76 8.01 -1.74 -1.17
CA ASN A 76 9.22 -2.26 -0.56
C ASN A 76 9.37 -1.76 0.88
N CYS A 77 9.02 -0.50 1.13
CA CYS A 77 8.99 0.06 2.48
C CYS A 77 8.02 -0.71 3.36
N LEU A 78 6.82 -1.00 2.87
CA LEU A 78 5.83 -1.79 3.60
C LEU A 78 6.40 -3.17 3.97
N HIS A 79 7.00 -3.84 3.00
CA HIS A 79 7.62 -5.15 3.24
C HIS A 79 8.69 -5.07 4.34
N ASP A 80 9.56 -4.08 4.25
CA ASP A 80 10.64 -3.89 5.22
C ASP A 80 10.09 -3.60 6.63
N VAL A 81 9.02 -2.81 6.72
CA VAL A 81 8.36 -2.53 8.00
C VAL A 81 7.77 -3.81 8.59
N LEU A 82 7.10 -4.62 7.78
CA LEU A 82 6.51 -5.88 8.25
C LEU A 82 7.58 -6.84 8.75
N VAL A 83 8.71 -6.93 8.05
CA VAL A 83 9.85 -7.77 8.46
C VAL A 83 10.44 -7.23 9.77
N HIS A 84 10.66 -5.93 9.85
CA HIS A 84 11.24 -5.29 11.03
C HIS A 84 10.37 -5.49 12.28
N GLU A 85 9.05 -5.44 12.12
CA GLU A 85 8.11 -5.60 13.23
C GLU A 85 7.75 -7.06 13.50
N ASN A 86 8.31 -7.99 12.74
CA ASN A 86 8.08 -9.44 12.89
C ASN A 86 6.62 -9.88 12.64
N TRP A 87 5.98 -9.28 11.66
CA TRP A 87 4.68 -9.74 11.20
C TRP A 87 4.80 -11.12 10.55
N ASP A 88 3.75 -11.92 10.64
CA ASP A 88 3.67 -13.17 9.90
C ASP A 88 3.46 -12.86 8.44
N LEU A 89 4.46 -13.15 7.58
CA LEU A 89 4.40 -12.78 6.16
C LEU A 89 3.47 -13.67 5.35
N GLU A 90 3.08 -14.83 5.89
CA GLU A 90 2.13 -15.72 5.21
C GLU A 90 0.69 -15.32 5.50
N THR A 91 0.37 -15.07 6.77
CA THR A 91 -0.99 -14.71 7.19
C THR A 91 -1.23 -13.21 7.20
N LEU A 92 -0.16 -12.41 7.32
CA LEU A 92 -0.19 -10.96 7.47
C LEU A 92 -0.89 -10.54 8.75
N ASP A 93 -0.70 -11.34 9.80
CA ASP A 93 -1.15 -10.99 11.14
C ASP A 93 -0.06 -10.23 11.88
N MET A 94 -0.48 -9.22 12.63
CA MET A 94 0.39 -8.47 13.53
C MET A 94 0.94 -9.41 14.60
N PRO A 95 2.21 -9.24 15.07
CA PRO A 95 2.76 -10.07 16.13
C PRO A 95 1.88 -10.07 17.37
N GLU A 96 1.71 -11.23 17.97
CA GLU A 96 0.85 -11.40 19.15
C GLU A 96 1.29 -10.51 20.32
N ASN A 97 2.60 -10.43 20.57
CA ASN A 97 3.12 -9.57 21.65
C ASN A 97 2.75 -8.09 21.45
N LEU A 98 2.80 -7.61 20.22
CA LEU A 98 2.43 -6.24 19.90
C LEU A 98 0.92 -6.02 20.09
N ARG A 99 0.09 -7.00 19.67
CA ARG A 99 -1.36 -6.93 19.87
C ARG A 99 -1.72 -6.87 21.36
N VAL A 100 -1.08 -7.71 22.16
CA VAL A 100 -1.33 -7.77 23.61
C VAL A 100 -0.98 -6.43 24.28
N ILE A 101 0.16 -5.84 23.93
CA ILE A 101 0.57 -4.56 24.48
C ILE A 101 -0.44 -3.46 24.14
N LEU A 102 -0.88 -3.42 22.87
CA LEU A 102 -1.82 -2.39 22.43
C LEU A 102 -3.20 -2.58 23.06
N GLU A 103 -3.67 -3.83 23.18
CA GLU A 103 -4.94 -4.13 23.84
C GLU A 103 -4.93 -3.67 25.30
N LYS A 104 -3.85 -3.92 26.02
CA LYS A 104 -3.71 -3.47 27.40
C LYS A 104 -3.75 -1.95 27.51
N THR A 105 -3.10 -1.26 26.58
CA THR A 105 -3.09 0.20 26.55
C THR A 105 -4.50 0.75 26.33
N ILE A 106 -5.30 0.11 25.50
CA ILE A 106 -6.68 0.52 25.22
C ILE A 106 -7.59 0.28 26.43
N LEU A 107 -7.39 -0.87 27.11
CA LEU A 107 -8.26 -1.27 28.22
C LEU A 107 -7.95 -0.58 29.54
N ASP A 108 -6.74 -0.10 29.70
CA ASP A 108 -6.30 0.64 30.88
C ASP A 108 -6.67 2.12 30.77
#